data_a0d5be014e35f14cd84baacb26da8e25
#
_entry.id   a0d5be014e35f14cd84baacb26da8e25
#
_cell.length_a   1.000
_cell.length_b   1.000
_cell.length_c   1.000
_cell.angle_alpha   90.00
_cell.angle_beta   90.00
_cell.angle_gamma   90.00
#
_symmetry.space_group_name_H-M   'P 1'
#
loop_
_entity.id
_entity.type
_entity.pdbx_description
1 polymer ?
#
loop_
_entity_poly.entity_id
_entity_poly.type
_entity_poly.pdbx_seq_one_letter_code
_entity_poly.pdbx_strand_id
1 'polypeptide(L)'
;MQLSPETLRFIEENSRADVRSLALQAKKYPQVDMAMAVVQIAGRQIAEVKVPTWYRIEGLFYPKHLSMEQCSSEATAIYKANLVEGETFADLTGGFGIDCSFLSRKFKQADYVERQAELCELAKHNFPLLGLSIGVHNEDGVEYLEQMQPVDCLFLD
;
A
#
# COMPACT_ATOMS: atom_id res chain seq x y z
N MET A 1 -4.25 -8.65 -8.26
CA MET A 1 -4.04 -9.74 -7.25
C MET A 1 -5.39 -10.34 -6.89
N GLN A 2 -5.50 -11.66 -6.88
CA GLN A 2 -6.79 -12.33 -6.60
C GLN A 2 -6.52 -13.53 -5.70
N LEU A 3 -7.14 -13.55 -4.52
CA LEU A 3 -7.06 -14.68 -3.58
C LEU A 3 -8.30 -15.55 -3.70
N SER A 4 -8.15 -16.86 -3.41
CA SER A 4 -9.29 -17.75 -3.38
C SER A 4 -10.26 -17.41 -2.25
N PRO A 5 -11.57 -17.76 -2.40
CA PRO A 5 -12.54 -17.54 -1.32
C PRO A 5 -12.15 -18.21 0.00
N GLU A 6 -11.51 -19.38 -0.08
CA GLU A 6 -11.01 -20.12 1.08
C GLU A 6 -9.89 -19.35 1.79
N THR A 7 -8.96 -18.79 1.03
CA THR A 7 -7.87 -17.97 1.59
C THR A 7 -8.41 -16.68 2.21
N LEU A 8 -9.36 -16.00 1.56
CA LEU A 8 -9.98 -14.79 2.12
C LEU A 8 -10.70 -15.08 3.44
N ARG A 9 -11.49 -16.14 3.49
CA ARG A 9 -12.18 -16.56 4.72
C ARG A 9 -11.19 -16.89 5.84
N PHE A 10 -10.11 -17.61 5.50
CA PHE A 10 -9.06 -17.92 6.47
C PHE A 10 -8.41 -16.66 7.06
N ILE A 11 -8.15 -15.64 6.23
CA ILE A 11 -7.61 -14.34 6.68
C ILE A 11 -8.56 -13.68 7.67
N GLU A 12 -9.84 -13.64 7.37
CA GLU A 12 -10.86 -13.02 8.24
C GLU A 12 -10.96 -13.73 9.60
N GLU A 13 -11.06 -15.06 9.58
CA GLU A 13 -11.19 -15.90 10.78
C GLU A 13 -9.95 -15.86 11.69
N ASN A 14 -8.76 -15.58 11.12
CA ASN A 14 -7.48 -15.57 11.82
C ASN A 14 -6.85 -14.18 11.93
N SER A 15 -7.63 -13.12 11.78
CA SER A 15 -7.14 -11.74 11.72
C SER A 15 -6.32 -11.28 12.95
N ARG A 16 -6.52 -11.92 14.11
CA ARG A 16 -5.80 -11.63 15.37
C ARG A 16 -4.84 -12.73 15.80
N ALA A 17 -4.66 -13.75 14.99
CA ALA A 17 -3.81 -14.90 15.32
C ALA A 17 -2.31 -14.53 15.21
N ASP A 18 -1.46 -15.27 15.91
CA ASP A 18 -0.02 -15.20 15.73
C ASP A 18 0.39 -15.80 14.38
N VAL A 19 0.92 -14.95 13.50
CA VAL A 19 1.27 -15.32 12.12
C VAL A 19 2.35 -16.38 12.04
N ARG A 20 3.26 -16.44 13.01
CA ARG A 20 4.30 -17.47 13.05
C ARG A 20 3.69 -18.85 13.30
N SER A 21 2.75 -18.92 14.22
CA SER A 21 2.00 -20.15 14.51
C SER A 21 1.16 -20.60 13.32
N LEU A 22 0.53 -19.66 12.60
CA LEU A 22 -0.25 -19.98 11.39
C LEU A 22 0.64 -20.55 10.28
N ALA A 23 1.80 -19.94 10.03
CA ALA A 23 2.73 -20.40 9.01
C ALA A 23 3.14 -21.87 9.19
N LEU A 24 3.29 -22.33 10.43
CA LEU A 24 3.61 -23.73 10.77
C LEU A 24 2.47 -24.70 10.50
N GLN A 25 1.25 -24.21 10.34
CA GLN A 25 0.06 -25.01 10.16
C GLN A 25 -0.36 -25.17 8.68
N ALA A 26 0.47 -24.75 7.73
CA ALA A 26 0.14 -24.77 6.29
C ALA A 26 -0.38 -26.14 5.81
N LYS A 27 0.18 -27.25 6.31
CA LYS A 27 -0.24 -28.60 5.96
C LYS A 27 -1.67 -28.95 6.38
N LYS A 28 -2.22 -28.25 7.38
CA LYS A 28 -3.61 -28.47 7.86
C LYS A 28 -4.65 -27.81 6.95
N TYR A 29 -4.25 -26.86 6.13
CA TYR A 29 -5.11 -26.04 5.28
C TYR A 29 -4.63 -26.07 3.82
N PRO A 30 -4.69 -27.23 3.14
CA PRO A 30 -4.12 -27.37 1.79
C PRO A 30 -4.83 -26.51 0.73
N GLN A 31 -6.06 -26.05 1.01
CA GLN A 31 -6.84 -25.17 0.12
C GLN A 31 -6.52 -23.67 0.31
N VAL A 32 -5.72 -23.32 1.32
CA VAL A 32 -5.36 -21.93 1.65
C VAL A 32 -3.97 -21.63 1.11
N ASP A 33 -3.82 -20.52 0.40
CA ASP A 33 -2.50 -19.94 0.14
C ASP A 33 -1.95 -19.35 1.45
N MET A 34 -1.31 -20.20 2.24
CA MET A 34 -0.83 -19.85 3.58
C MET A 34 0.23 -18.74 3.52
N ALA A 35 1.09 -18.73 2.50
CA ALA A 35 2.12 -17.71 2.35
C ALA A 35 1.48 -16.32 2.19
N MET A 36 0.49 -16.21 1.32
CA MET A 36 -0.27 -14.97 1.13
C MET A 36 -1.13 -14.62 2.34
N ALA A 37 -1.80 -15.60 2.94
CA ALA A 37 -2.65 -15.37 4.12
C ALA A 37 -1.84 -14.76 5.28
N VAL A 38 -0.68 -15.29 5.58
CA VAL A 38 0.22 -14.79 6.63
C VAL A 38 0.67 -13.36 6.34
N VAL A 39 1.02 -13.04 5.09
CA VAL A 39 1.38 -11.67 4.69
C VAL A 39 0.22 -10.70 4.92
N GLN A 40 -1.00 -11.07 4.51
CA GLN A 40 -2.17 -10.21 4.65
C GLN A 40 -2.57 -10.02 6.12
N ILE A 41 -2.57 -11.09 6.93
CA ILE A 41 -2.88 -11.01 8.36
C ILE A 41 -1.85 -10.11 9.09
N ALA A 42 -0.55 -10.35 8.85
CA ALA A 42 0.51 -9.54 9.45
C ALA A 42 0.41 -8.07 9.04
N GLY A 43 0.24 -7.80 7.75
CA GLY A 43 0.09 -6.44 7.23
C GLY A 43 -1.11 -5.71 7.83
N ARG A 44 -2.24 -6.38 7.95
CA ARG A 44 -3.46 -5.83 8.55
C ARG A 44 -3.28 -5.53 10.05
N GLN A 45 -2.60 -6.39 10.80
CA GLN A 45 -2.29 -6.15 12.21
C GLN A 45 -1.40 -4.91 12.40
N ILE A 46 -0.39 -4.73 11.55
CA ILE A 46 0.46 -3.53 11.57
C ILE A 46 -0.37 -2.29 11.19
N ALA A 47 -1.23 -2.38 10.17
CA ALA A 47 -2.05 -1.28 9.71
C ALA A 47 -3.04 -0.78 10.76
N GLU A 48 -3.56 -1.66 11.63
CA GLU A 48 -4.46 -1.29 12.73
C GLU A 48 -3.87 -0.16 13.60
N VAL A 49 -2.56 -0.20 13.83
CA VAL A 49 -1.85 0.79 14.65
C VAL A 49 -1.22 1.89 13.79
N LYS A 50 -0.61 1.52 12.68
CA LYS A 50 0.23 2.43 11.88
C LYS A 50 -0.56 3.28 10.90
N VAL A 51 -1.62 2.70 10.30
CA VAL A 51 -2.46 3.36 9.27
C VAL A 51 -3.94 3.01 9.49
N PRO A 52 -4.55 3.46 10.61
CA PRO A 52 -5.88 3.03 11.00
C PRO A 52 -6.98 3.38 9.98
N THR A 53 -6.83 4.44 9.19
CA THR A 53 -7.76 4.75 8.11
C THR A 53 -7.78 3.64 7.05
N TRP A 54 -6.63 3.12 6.66
CA TRP A 54 -6.55 2.02 5.71
C TRP A 54 -7.09 0.71 6.32
N TYR A 55 -6.77 0.44 7.57
CA TYR A 55 -7.24 -0.76 8.28
C TYR A 55 -8.78 -0.92 8.24
N ARG A 56 -9.52 0.20 8.26
CA ARG A 56 -10.98 0.22 8.22
C ARG A 56 -11.59 -0.06 6.85
N ILE A 57 -10.77 -0.03 5.80
CA ILE A 57 -11.26 -0.26 4.43
C ILE A 57 -11.08 -1.74 4.09
N GLU A 58 -12.18 -2.38 3.74
CA GLU A 58 -12.18 -3.77 3.34
C GLU A 58 -11.57 -3.95 1.94
N GLY A 59 -10.98 -5.10 1.73
CA GLY A 59 -10.43 -5.48 0.43
C GLY A 59 -9.05 -4.91 0.11
N LEU A 60 -8.44 -4.09 0.96
CA LEU A 60 -7.05 -3.66 0.78
C LEU A 60 -6.09 -4.83 0.93
N PHE A 61 -5.07 -4.84 0.08
CA PHE A 61 -3.94 -5.76 0.19
C PHE A 61 -2.71 -5.07 0.77
N TYR A 62 -1.94 -5.84 1.51
CA TYR A 62 -0.75 -5.38 2.22
C TYR A 62 0.51 -6.04 1.65
N PRO A 63 1.64 -5.32 1.60
CA PRO A 63 2.91 -5.87 1.15
C PRO A 63 3.56 -6.74 2.23
N LYS A 64 4.71 -7.32 1.88
CA LYS A 64 5.56 -8.04 2.83
C LYS A 64 5.94 -7.14 4.01
N HIS A 65 6.21 -7.78 5.15
CA HIS A 65 6.49 -7.15 6.44
C HIS A 65 7.49 -5.97 6.38
N LEU A 66 8.60 -6.11 5.66
CA LEU A 66 9.61 -5.06 5.54
C LEU A 66 9.03 -3.76 4.97
N SER A 67 8.24 -3.84 3.92
CA SER A 67 7.60 -2.66 3.32
C SER A 67 6.58 -2.01 4.27
N MET A 68 5.89 -2.81 5.09
CA MET A 68 4.99 -2.30 6.12
C MET A 68 5.73 -1.58 7.25
N GLU A 69 6.91 -2.06 7.63
CA GLU A 69 7.74 -1.39 8.65
C GLU A 69 8.35 -0.09 8.15
N GLN A 70 8.79 -0.06 6.90
CA GLN A 70 9.45 1.09 6.28
C GLN A 70 8.48 2.19 5.86
N CYS A 71 7.20 1.90 5.63
CA CYS A 71 6.24 2.93 5.23
C CYS A 71 5.97 3.93 6.35
N SER A 72 5.56 5.14 5.98
CA SER A 72 5.14 6.17 6.93
C SER A 72 3.93 5.73 7.76
N SER A 73 3.84 6.23 9.00
CA SER A 73 2.60 6.18 9.75
C SER A 73 1.58 7.15 9.17
N GLU A 74 0.31 6.92 9.42
CA GLU A 74 -0.77 7.83 9.03
C GLU A 74 -0.55 9.25 9.56
N ALA A 75 -0.17 9.36 10.84
CA ALA A 75 0.11 10.67 11.45
C ALA A 75 1.24 11.42 10.73
N THR A 76 2.31 10.73 10.36
CA THR A 76 3.43 11.31 9.60
C THR A 76 2.99 11.72 8.20
N ALA A 77 2.22 10.87 7.51
CA ALA A 77 1.71 11.16 6.17
C ALA A 77 0.75 12.37 6.17
N ILE A 78 -0.14 12.46 7.15
CA ILE A 78 -1.04 13.61 7.33
C ILE A 78 -0.24 14.88 7.60
N TYR A 79 0.78 14.83 8.45
CA TYR A 79 1.65 15.98 8.72
C TYR A 79 2.31 16.49 7.42
N LYS A 80 2.90 15.59 6.64
CA LYS A 80 3.50 15.93 5.33
C LYS A 80 2.46 16.53 4.37
N ALA A 81 1.27 15.94 4.29
CA ALA A 81 0.20 16.42 3.43
C ALA A 81 -0.26 17.84 3.76
N ASN A 82 -0.20 18.23 5.03
CA ASN A 82 -0.58 19.57 5.46
C ASN A 82 0.47 20.67 5.13
N LEU A 83 1.64 20.28 4.65
CA LEU A 83 2.71 21.19 4.23
C LEU A 83 2.63 21.57 2.74
N VAL A 84 1.77 20.91 1.97
CA VAL A 84 1.75 21.02 0.51
C VAL A 84 0.33 21.19 -0.03
N GLU A 85 0.21 21.88 -1.15
CA GLU A 85 -1.00 22.00 -1.96
C GLU A 85 -0.66 22.40 -3.39
N GLY A 86 -1.53 22.19 -4.33
CA GLY A 86 -1.35 22.60 -5.73
C GLY A 86 -2.28 21.88 -6.70
N GLU A 87 -1.96 21.97 -7.97
CA GLU A 87 -2.69 21.32 -9.06
C GLU A 87 -2.14 19.92 -9.37
N THR A 88 -0.80 19.78 -9.40
CA THR A 88 -0.11 18.57 -9.85
C THR A 88 0.93 18.09 -8.84
N PHE A 89 0.96 16.78 -8.66
CA PHE A 89 1.82 16.09 -7.69
C PHE A 89 2.44 14.84 -8.30
N ALA A 90 3.70 14.56 -7.98
CA ALA A 90 4.33 13.28 -8.28
C ALA A 90 5.15 12.77 -7.10
N ASP A 91 4.91 11.51 -6.74
CA ASP A 91 5.74 10.74 -5.80
C ASP A 91 6.65 9.81 -6.59
N LEU A 92 7.96 10.08 -6.59
CA LEU A 92 8.96 9.30 -7.31
C LEU A 92 9.53 8.13 -6.51
N THR A 93 9.08 7.97 -5.27
CA THR A 93 9.53 6.94 -4.32
C THR A 93 8.35 6.21 -3.69
N GLY A 94 7.39 5.83 -4.51
CA GLY A 94 6.05 5.42 -4.15
C GLY A 94 5.93 4.41 -3.00
N GLY A 95 6.78 3.39 -2.95
CA GLY A 95 6.76 2.38 -1.89
C GLY A 95 5.39 1.72 -1.74
N PHE A 96 4.93 1.53 -0.50
CA PHE A 96 3.57 1.01 -0.29
C PHE A 96 2.46 2.03 -0.61
N GLY A 97 2.79 3.32 -0.79
CA GLY A 97 1.86 4.35 -1.23
C GLY A 97 1.15 5.10 -0.10
N ILE A 98 1.57 4.95 1.15
CA ILE A 98 0.94 5.64 2.28
C ILE A 98 1.07 7.16 2.12
N ASP A 99 2.30 7.68 1.98
CA ASP A 99 2.52 9.12 1.78
C ASP A 99 1.78 9.62 0.55
N CYS A 100 1.92 8.94 -0.59
CA CYS A 100 1.25 9.30 -1.84
C CYS A 100 -0.27 9.40 -1.66
N SER A 101 -0.89 8.47 -0.93
CA SER A 101 -2.33 8.44 -0.72
C SER A 101 -2.86 9.65 0.05
N PHE A 102 -2.10 10.16 1.01
CA PHE A 102 -2.48 11.34 1.79
C PHE A 102 -2.11 12.65 1.09
N LEU A 103 -0.91 12.75 0.52
CA LEU A 103 -0.46 13.95 -0.18
C LEU A 103 -1.30 14.22 -1.44
N SER A 104 -1.63 13.19 -2.21
CA SER A 104 -2.41 13.31 -3.44
C SER A 104 -3.77 14.01 -3.26
N ARG A 105 -4.35 13.92 -2.06
CA ARG A 105 -5.63 14.59 -1.74
C ARG A 105 -5.57 16.12 -1.76
N LYS A 106 -4.36 16.70 -1.74
CA LYS A 106 -4.12 18.14 -1.81
C LYS A 106 -3.94 18.65 -3.24
N PHE A 107 -4.07 17.76 -4.23
CA PHE A 107 -3.82 18.06 -5.64
C PHE A 107 -4.97 17.54 -6.50
N LYS A 108 -5.12 18.12 -7.70
CA LYS A 108 -6.13 17.68 -8.67
C LYS A 108 -5.65 16.47 -9.47
N GLN A 109 -4.35 16.40 -9.72
CA GLN A 109 -3.70 15.32 -10.45
C GLN A 109 -2.51 14.81 -9.67
N ALA A 110 -2.38 13.49 -9.56
CA ALA A 110 -1.29 12.85 -8.83
C ALA A 110 -0.77 11.64 -9.59
N ASP A 111 0.54 11.47 -9.58
CA ASP A 111 1.27 10.34 -10.11
C ASP A 111 2.11 9.68 -9.02
N TYR A 112 2.11 8.35 -9.05
CA TYR A 112 2.87 7.46 -8.18
C TYR A 112 3.85 6.68 -9.04
N VAL A 113 5.13 6.71 -8.69
CA VAL A 113 6.21 6.04 -9.42
C VAL A 113 6.95 5.10 -8.46
N GLU A 114 7.05 3.84 -8.85
CA GLU A 114 7.71 2.79 -8.06
C GLU A 114 8.33 1.74 -9.00
N ARG A 115 9.58 1.38 -8.74
CA ARG A 115 10.31 0.41 -9.56
C ARG A 115 9.92 -1.05 -9.30
N GLN A 116 9.40 -1.35 -8.09
CA GLN A 116 8.98 -2.70 -7.72
C GLN A 116 7.57 -2.98 -8.26
N ALA A 117 7.47 -3.85 -9.25
CA ALA A 117 6.19 -4.19 -9.90
C ALA A 117 5.14 -4.70 -8.90
N GLU A 118 5.56 -5.46 -7.87
CA GLU A 118 4.66 -5.97 -6.82
C GLU A 118 3.97 -4.84 -6.06
N LEU A 119 4.71 -3.76 -5.71
CA LEU A 119 4.14 -2.59 -5.03
C LEU A 119 3.24 -1.78 -5.97
N CYS A 120 3.57 -1.68 -7.25
CA CYS A 120 2.70 -1.05 -8.24
C CYS A 120 1.36 -1.78 -8.39
N GLU A 121 1.35 -3.11 -8.39
CA GLU A 121 0.12 -3.90 -8.45
C GLU A 121 -0.74 -3.70 -7.19
N LEU A 122 -0.11 -3.60 -6.00
CA LEU A 122 -0.82 -3.23 -4.78
C LEU A 122 -1.42 -1.82 -4.87
N ALA A 123 -0.67 -0.85 -5.35
CA ALA A 123 -1.13 0.53 -5.53
C ALA A 123 -2.33 0.60 -6.49
N LYS A 124 -2.26 -0.06 -7.64
CA LYS A 124 -3.36 -0.15 -8.62
C LYS A 124 -4.63 -0.76 -8.03
N HIS A 125 -4.48 -1.72 -7.11
CA HIS A 125 -5.60 -2.35 -6.42
C HIS A 125 -6.16 -1.45 -5.30
N ASN A 126 -5.28 -0.90 -4.47
CA ASN A 126 -5.65 -0.20 -3.25
C ASN A 126 -6.18 1.23 -3.49
N PHE A 127 -5.56 2.01 -4.38
CA PHE A 127 -5.93 3.41 -4.56
C PHE A 127 -7.40 3.62 -4.96
N PRO A 128 -7.99 2.84 -5.88
CA PRO A 128 -9.42 2.95 -6.17
C PRO A 128 -10.32 2.67 -4.96
N LEU A 129 -9.97 1.67 -4.13
CA LEU A 129 -10.71 1.34 -2.90
C LEU A 129 -10.63 2.45 -1.86
N LEU A 130 -9.54 3.22 -1.87
CA LEU A 130 -9.35 4.42 -1.05
C LEU A 130 -10.06 5.67 -1.62
N GLY A 131 -10.74 5.53 -2.76
CA GLY A 131 -11.38 6.64 -3.47
C GLY A 131 -10.39 7.61 -4.13
N LEU A 132 -9.20 7.11 -4.49
CA LEU A 132 -8.13 7.91 -5.09
C LEU A 132 -7.99 7.60 -6.58
N SER A 133 -7.79 8.66 -7.37
CA SER A 133 -7.45 8.59 -8.79
C SER A 133 -6.00 9.01 -8.99
N ILE A 134 -5.08 8.06 -8.88
CA ILE A 134 -3.63 8.27 -8.97
C ILE A 134 -3.09 7.47 -10.15
N GLY A 135 -2.31 8.11 -11.01
CA GLY A 135 -1.58 7.42 -12.08
C GLY A 135 -0.46 6.56 -11.47
N VAL A 136 -0.45 5.25 -11.78
CA VAL A 136 0.56 4.33 -11.27
C VAL A 136 1.54 3.96 -12.37
N HIS A 137 2.82 4.27 -12.16
CA HIS A 137 3.91 4.05 -13.11
C HIS A 137 4.93 3.08 -12.50
N ASN A 138 5.15 1.94 -13.18
CA ASN A 138 6.18 0.99 -12.77
C ASN A 138 7.50 1.32 -13.48
N GLU A 139 8.20 2.29 -12.94
CA GLU A 139 9.42 2.85 -13.51
C GLU A 139 10.42 3.22 -12.40
N ASP A 140 11.67 3.44 -12.79
CA ASP A 140 12.65 4.07 -11.91
C ASP A 140 12.34 5.57 -11.77
N GLY A 141 12.38 6.09 -10.55
CA GLY A 141 12.03 7.49 -10.26
C GLY A 141 12.92 8.51 -10.96
N VAL A 142 14.20 8.21 -11.19
CA VAL A 142 15.14 9.09 -11.90
C VAL A 142 14.82 9.11 -13.39
N GLU A 143 14.60 7.94 -14.00
CA GLU A 143 14.22 7.83 -15.40
C GLU A 143 12.87 8.52 -15.67
N TYR A 144 11.91 8.36 -14.76
CA TYR A 144 10.63 9.06 -14.85
C TYR A 144 10.79 10.58 -14.77
N LEU A 145 11.62 11.07 -13.83
CA LEU A 145 11.90 12.49 -13.64
C LEU A 145 12.47 13.15 -14.91
N GLU A 146 13.34 12.43 -15.65
CA GLU A 146 13.96 12.95 -16.88
C GLU A 146 12.94 13.19 -18.02
N GLN A 147 11.80 12.49 -17.98
CA GLN A 147 10.80 12.50 -19.05
C GLN A 147 9.49 13.19 -18.68
N MET A 148 9.21 13.36 -17.36
CA MET A 148 7.95 13.91 -16.88
C MET A 148 7.82 15.41 -17.16
N GLN A 149 6.58 15.87 -17.27
CA GLN A 149 6.29 17.30 -17.26
C GLN A 149 6.48 17.88 -15.86
N PRO A 150 6.83 19.17 -15.74
CA PRO A 150 6.92 19.83 -14.44
C PRO A 150 5.62 19.70 -13.62
N VAL A 151 5.76 19.49 -12.33
CA VAL A 151 4.65 19.41 -11.37
C VAL A 151 4.82 20.48 -10.28
N ASP A 152 3.70 20.83 -9.60
CA ASP A 152 3.74 21.81 -8.53
C ASP A 152 4.47 21.29 -7.29
N CYS A 153 4.34 19.97 -7.02
CA CYS A 153 5.01 19.32 -5.89
C CYS A 153 5.59 17.98 -6.31
N LEU A 154 6.85 17.78 -6.01
CA LEU A 154 7.58 16.53 -6.18
C LEU A 154 7.94 15.97 -4.80
N PHE A 155 7.62 14.70 -4.57
CA PHE A 155 7.93 14.01 -3.31
C PHE A 155 9.01 12.95 -3.52
N LEU A 156 9.98 12.97 -2.62
CA LEU A 156 11.09 12.01 -2.52
C LEU A 156 11.28 11.64 -1.05
N ASP A 157 11.36 10.34 -0.76
CA ASP A 157 11.62 9.83 0.58
C ASP A 157 12.85 8.90 0.60
#